data_1c70781b89cdd6b75fd53a9fbf4fad94
#
_entry.id   1c70781b89cdd6b75fd53a9fbf4fad94
#
_cell.length_a   1.000
_cell.length_b   1.000
_cell.length_c   1.000
_cell.angle_alpha   90.00
_cell.angle_beta   90.00
_cell.angle_gamma   90.00
#
_symmetry.space_group_name_H-M   'P 1'
#
loop_
_entity.id
_entity.type
_entity.pdbx_description
1 polymer ?
#
loop_
_entity_poly.entity_id
_entity_poly.type
_entity_poly.pdbx_seq_one_letter_code
_entity_poly.pdbx_strand_id
1 'polypeptide(L)'
;RVFEWAWFSPELLRFKGTLFLTFIMSCFVHALGIAPILFIQISLDKVLGYNATGTLYVLTGGIIIALGFLGILSYARDFIIEHITTTIEARLAGDAFDKLLNLPAQMFQVNSTSEMEAKVNSINTVKVFLSRQILTNIFDATGILVFVPVLIGYSPILALVVISFSIIQGIVDLISKKKVQSLSSSVGAANSSRMSVLRETISGIDTVKSLSQ
;
A
#
# COMPACT_ATOMS: atom_id res chain seq x y z
N ARG A 1 19.45 11.30 5.61
CA ARG A 1 18.52 11.70 6.67
C ARG A 1 17.28 10.85 6.58
N VAL A 2 16.88 10.28 7.71
CA VAL A 2 15.72 9.45 7.93
C VAL A 2 14.46 10.16 7.43
N PHE A 3 13.51 9.40 6.88
CA PHE A 3 12.19 9.84 6.45
C PHE A 3 11.53 10.67 7.57
N GLU A 4 11.46 11.97 7.41
CA GLU A 4 10.83 12.86 8.40
C GLU A 4 9.34 12.99 8.06
N TRP A 5 8.49 12.52 8.96
CA TRP A 5 7.03 12.67 8.92
C TRP A 5 6.61 14.13 8.71
N ALA A 6 7.41 15.08 9.19
CA ALA A 6 7.20 16.50 9.04
C ALA A 6 7.14 16.99 7.58
N TRP A 7 7.71 16.26 6.66
CA TRP A 7 7.68 16.61 5.24
C TRP A 7 6.46 16.05 4.50
N PHE A 8 5.93 14.89 4.95
CA PHE A 8 4.79 14.21 4.33
C PHE A 8 3.44 14.75 4.84
N SER A 9 3.39 15.19 6.11
CA SER A 9 2.15 15.67 6.75
C SER A 9 1.49 16.87 6.07
N PRO A 10 2.18 17.93 5.58
CA PRO A 10 1.52 19.07 4.96
C PRO A 10 0.88 18.71 3.60
N GLU A 11 1.47 17.78 2.84
CA GLU A 11 0.89 17.35 1.58
C GLU A 11 -0.39 16.52 1.79
N LEU A 12 -0.43 15.67 2.82
CA LEU A 12 -1.65 14.94 3.19
C LEU A 12 -2.78 15.89 3.63
N LEU A 13 -2.46 16.92 4.39
CA LEU A 13 -3.46 17.89 4.87
C LEU A 13 -4.15 18.67 3.74
N ARG A 14 -3.54 18.78 2.57
CA ARG A 14 -4.18 19.36 1.38
C ARG A 14 -5.35 18.53 0.88
N PHE A 15 -5.30 17.22 1.05
CA PHE A 15 -6.34 16.27 0.63
C PHE A 15 -7.29 15.89 1.77
N LYS A 16 -7.37 16.68 2.85
CA LYS A 16 -8.16 16.34 4.05
C LYS A 16 -9.60 15.91 3.77
N GLY A 17 -10.27 16.56 2.82
CA GLY A 17 -11.65 16.20 2.44
C GLY A 17 -11.73 14.85 1.75
N THR A 18 -10.82 14.60 0.81
CA THR A 18 -10.74 13.32 0.08
C THR A 18 -10.30 12.19 1.01
N LEU A 19 -9.35 12.45 1.91
CA LEU A 19 -8.92 11.47 2.92
C LEU A 19 -10.04 11.13 3.89
N PHE A 20 -10.85 12.12 4.30
CA PHE A 20 -12.01 11.87 5.15
C PHE A 20 -13.08 11.05 4.43
N LEU A 21 -13.34 11.33 3.17
CA LEU A 21 -14.26 10.53 2.34
C LEU A 21 -13.75 9.08 2.21
N THR A 22 -12.46 8.90 1.92
CA THR A 22 -11.83 7.58 1.82
C THR A 22 -11.90 6.83 3.15
N PHE A 23 -11.76 7.52 4.28
CA PHE A 23 -11.91 6.94 5.60
C PHE A 23 -13.32 6.40 5.82
N ILE A 24 -14.35 7.18 5.49
CA ILE A 24 -15.76 6.74 5.59
C ILE A 24 -16.00 5.52 4.68
N MET A 25 -15.54 5.60 3.43
CA MET A 25 -15.67 4.49 2.48
C MET A 25 -14.98 3.22 3.00
N SER A 26 -13.80 3.34 3.60
CA SER A 26 -13.08 2.21 4.21
C SER A 26 -13.86 1.58 5.35
N CYS A 27 -14.47 2.39 6.22
CA CYS A 27 -15.35 1.87 7.27
C CYS A 27 -16.54 1.09 6.70
N PHE A 28 -17.18 1.59 5.64
CA PHE A 28 -18.27 0.88 4.97
C PHE A 28 -17.80 -0.42 4.30
N VAL A 29 -16.65 -0.40 3.64
CA VAL A 29 -16.05 -1.61 3.04
C VAL A 29 -15.82 -2.68 4.11
N HIS A 30 -15.23 -2.31 5.25
CA HIS A 30 -15.01 -3.25 6.34
C HIS A 30 -16.33 -3.73 6.99
N ALA A 31 -17.31 -2.85 7.14
CA ALA A 31 -18.63 -3.23 7.65
C ALA A 31 -19.35 -4.23 6.72
N LEU A 32 -19.34 -3.97 5.40
CA LEU A 32 -19.88 -4.90 4.42
C LEU A 32 -19.07 -6.20 4.33
N GLY A 33 -17.79 -6.17 4.64
CA GLY A 33 -16.93 -7.35 4.73
C GLY A 33 -17.38 -8.36 5.81
N ILE A 34 -18.22 -7.95 6.76
CA ILE A 34 -18.83 -8.85 7.76
C ILE A 34 -19.99 -9.65 7.16
N ALA A 35 -20.61 -9.17 6.09
CA ALA A 35 -21.80 -9.78 5.51
C ALA A 35 -21.67 -11.27 5.15
N PRO A 36 -20.56 -11.76 4.54
CA PRO A 36 -20.36 -13.19 4.29
C PRO A 36 -20.34 -14.04 5.57
N ILE A 37 -19.76 -13.51 6.64
CA ILE A 37 -19.68 -14.19 7.94
C ILE A 37 -21.11 -14.34 8.54
N LEU A 38 -21.87 -13.26 8.51
CA LEU A 38 -23.28 -13.27 8.97
C LEU A 38 -24.14 -14.19 8.11
N PHE A 39 -23.91 -14.22 6.79
CA PHE A 39 -24.61 -15.13 5.90
C PHE A 39 -24.38 -16.59 6.28
N ILE A 40 -23.12 -16.98 6.53
CA ILE A 40 -22.78 -18.35 6.95
C ILE A 40 -23.45 -18.66 8.29
N GLN A 41 -23.33 -17.77 9.27
CA GLN A 41 -23.94 -17.96 10.60
C GLN A 41 -25.44 -18.17 10.52
N ILE A 42 -26.16 -17.24 9.85
CA ILE A 42 -27.62 -17.31 9.76
C ILE A 42 -28.05 -18.53 8.94
N SER A 43 -27.27 -18.93 7.93
CA SER A 43 -27.54 -20.13 7.14
C SER A 43 -27.42 -21.41 7.97
N LEU A 44 -26.40 -21.51 8.83
CA LEU A 44 -26.24 -22.65 9.74
C LEU A 44 -27.37 -22.70 10.79
N ASP A 45 -27.67 -21.55 11.39
CA ASP A 45 -28.63 -21.49 12.49
C ASP A 45 -30.08 -21.65 12.02
N LYS A 46 -30.47 -20.99 10.92
CA LYS A 46 -31.87 -20.93 10.48
C LYS A 46 -32.21 -21.94 9.38
N VAL A 47 -31.32 -22.12 8.41
CA VAL A 47 -31.62 -23.00 7.26
C VAL A 47 -31.41 -24.46 7.64
N LEU A 48 -30.26 -24.81 8.21
CA LEU A 48 -29.97 -26.18 8.62
C LEU A 48 -30.75 -26.59 9.88
N GLY A 49 -30.91 -25.67 10.85
CA GLY A 49 -31.60 -25.97 12.10
C GLY A 49 -33.14 -26.14 11.94
N TYR A 50 -33.76 -25.41 11.01
CA TYR A 50 -35.22 -25.36 10.85
C TYR A 50 -35.73 -25.73 9.46
N ASN A 51 -34.87 -26.22 8.55
CA ASN A 51 -35.22 -26.51 7.13
C ASN A 51 -35.89 -25.34 6.39
N ALA A 52 -35.53 -24.10 6.74
CA ALA A 52 -36.17 -22.90 6.22
C ALA A 52 -35.58 -22.51 4.86
N THR A 53 -35.93 -23.25 3.81
CA THR A 53 -35.44 -23.01 2.42
C THR A 53 -35.76 -21.62 1.89
N GLY A 54 -36.96 -21.08 2.24
CA GLY A 54 -37.34 -19.71 1.86
C GLY A 54 -36.37 -18.64 2.40
N THR A 55 -35.87 -18.83 3.62
CA THR A 55 -34.86 -17.93 4.21
C THR A 55 -33.56 -17.98 3.45
N LEU A 56 -33.14 -19.13 2.93
CA LEU A 56 -31.94 -19.30 2.13
C LEU A 56 -31.98 -18.45 0.85
N TYR A 57 -33.11 -18.44 0.12
CA TYR A 57 -33.22 -17.63 -1.11
C TYR A 57 -33.11 -16.13 -0.82
N VAL A 58 -33.75 -15.65 0.24
CA VAL A 58 -33.68 -14.23 0.64
C VAL A 58 -32.26 -13.86 1.06
N LEU A 59 -31.61 -14.70 1.88
CA LEU A 59 -30.22 -14.50 2.31
C LEU A 59 -29.25 -14.51 1.13
N THR A 60 -29.44 -15.46 0.18
CA THR A 60 -28.58 -15.54 -1.02
C THR A 60 -28.73 -14.30 -1.90
N GLY A 61 -29.95 -13.81 -2.10
CA GLY A 61 -30.18 -12.54 -2.80
C GLY A 61 -29.52 -11.36 -2.09
N GLY A 62 -29.67 -11.29 -0.77
CA GLY A 62 -29.07 -10.23 0.05
C GLY A 62 -27.55 -10.24 0.01
N ILE A 63 -26.90 -11.41 0.10
CA ILE A 63 -25.43 -11.49 0.05
C ILE A 63 -24.86 -11.14 -1.33
N ILE A 64 -25.53 -11.51 -2.42
CA ILE A 64 -25.13 -11.15 -3.78
C ILE A 64 -25.14 -9.62 -3.93
N ILE A 65 -26.19 -8.96 -3.48
CA ILE A 65 -26.28 -7.49 -3.51
C ILE A 65 -25.21 -6.87 -2.64
N ALA A 66 -25.01 -7.36 -1.42
CA ALA A 66 -24.00 -6.86 -0.49
C ALA A 66 -22.59 -7.00 -1.06
N LEU A 67 -22.23 -8.14 -1.67
CA LEU A 67 -20.94 -8.37 -2.29
C LEU A 67 -20.75 -7.52 -3.55
N GLY A 68 -21.79 -7.33 -4.36
CA GLY A 68 -21.75 -6.41 -5.49
C GLY A 68 -21.44 -4.98 -5.06
N PHE A 69 -22.14 -4.51 -4.02
CA PHE A 69 -21.92 -3.17 -3.46
C PHE A 69 -20.54 -3.02 -2.82
N LEU A 70 -20.08 -4.06 -2.09
CA LEU A 70 -18.72 -4.13 -1.53
C LEU A 70 -17.66 -4.00 -2.64
N GLY A 71 -17.83 -4.71 -3.75
CA GLY A 71 -16.89 -4.63 -4.88
C GLY A 71 -16.82 -3.24 -5.49
N ILE A 72 -17.99 -2.62 -5.73
CA ILE A 72 -18.06 -1.25 -6.28
C ILE A 72 -17.41 -0.25 -5.31
N LEU A 73 -17.73 -0.36 -4.02
CA LEU A 73 -17.22 0.57 -3.01
C LEU A 73 -15.72 0.41 -2.79
N SER A 74 -15.21 -0.84 -2.78
CA SER A 74 -13.77 -1.12 -2.72
C SER A 74 -13.03 -0.56 -3.92
N TYR A 75 -13.55 -0.78 -5.13
CA TYR A 75 -12.97 -0.21 -6.35
C TYR A 75 -12.91 1.32 -6.31
N ALA A 76 -14.01 1.97 -5.91
CA ALA A 76 -14.05 3.42 -5.80
C ALA A 76 -13.06 3.95 -4.75
N ARG A 77 -12.95 3.29 -3.59
CA ARG A 77 -11.97 3.61 -2.54
C ARG A 77 -10.54 3.50 -3.06
N ASP A 78 -10.21 2.38 -3.69
CA ASP A 78 -8.86 2.11 -4.18
C ASP A 78 -8.48 3.08 -5.32
N PHE A 79 -9.44 3.45 -6.16
CA PHE A 79 -9.26 4.47 -7.20
C PHE A 79 -8.93 5.85 -6.60
N ILE A 80 -9.60 6.23 -5.51
CA ILE A 80 -9.31 7.50 -4.82
C ILE A 80 -7.91 7.46 -4.18
N ILE A 81 -7.55 6.35 -3.52
CA ILE A 81 -6.22 6.18 -2.93
C ILE A 81 -5.14 6.29 -4.01
N GLU A 82 -5.34 5.63 -5.15
CA GLU A 82 -4.43 5.69 -6.30
C GLU A 82 -4.28 7.12 -6.82
N HIS A 83 -5.39 7.83 -6.98
CA HIS A 83 -5.37 9.22 -7.45
C HIS A 83 -4.58 10.15 -6.50
N ILE A 84 -4.78 10.02 -5.19
CA ILE A 84 -4.03 10.78 -4.19
C ILE A 84 -2.54 10.43 -4.27
N THR A 85 -2.22 9.14 -4.32
CA THR A 85 -0.85 8.66 -4.39
C THR A 85 -0.14 9.19 -5.62
N THR A 86 -0.74 9.03 -6.81
CA THR A 86 -0.17 9.51 -8.08
C THR A 86 0.04 11.03 -8.07
N THR A 87 -0.88 11.78 -7.48
CA THR A 87 -0.73 13.24 -7.37
C THR A 87 0.42 13.62 -6.45
N ILE A 88 0.59 12.94 -5.33
CA ILE A 88 1.72 13.12 -4.42
C ILE A 88 3.03 12.76 -5.13
N GLU A 89 3.06 11.65 -5.85
CA GLU A 89 4.21 11.17 -6.62
C GLU A 89 4.67 12.21 -7.66
N ALA A 90 3.75 12.75 -8.44
CA ALA A 90 4.05 13.75 -9.47
C ALA A 90 4.69 15.02 -8.84
N ARG A 91 4.17 15.48 -7.69
CA ARG A 91 4.73 16.63 -6.97
C ARG A 91 6.11 16.35 -6.41
N LEU A 92 6.29 15.15 -5.84
CA LEU A 92 7.58 14.74 -5.30
C LEU A 92 8.65 14.64 -6.38
N ALA A 93 8.29 14.17 -7.56
CA ALA A 93 9.18 14.14 -8.72
C ALA A 93 9.58 15.55 -9.15
N GLY A 94 8.60 16.49 -9.20
CA GLY A 94 8.87 17.91 -9.47
C GLY A 94 9.82 18.54 -8.47
N ASP A 95 9.54 18.40 -7.17
CA ASP A 95 10.40 18.95 -6.09
C ASP A 95 11.82 18.35 -6.12
N ALA A 96 11.95 17.07 -6.47
CA ALA A 96 13.25 16.42 -6.61
C ALA A 96 14.02 16.99 -7.81
N PHE A 97 13.32 17.23 -8.92
CA PHE A 97 13.90 17.83 -10.12
C PHE A 97 14.35 19.27 -9.89
N ASP A 98 13.51 20.09 -9.23
CA ASP A 98 13.85 21.46 -8.88
C ASP A 98 15.07 21.53 -7.95
N LYS A 99 15.15 20.62 -6.98
CA LYS A 99 16.34 20.51 -6.12
C LYS A 99 17.58 20.09 -6.89
N LEU A 100 17.45 19.23 -7.88
CA LEU A 100 18.55 18.82 -8.75
C LEU A 100 19.09 20.00 -9.56
N LEU A 101 18.20 20.80 -10.14
CA LEU A 101 18.56 21.99 -10.92
C LEU A 101 19.27 23.08 -10.07
N ASN A 102 18.92 23.16 -8.80
CA ASN A 102 19.52 24.12 -7.86
C ASN A 102 20.85 23.63 -7.24
N LEU A 103 21.39 22.45 -7.63
CA LEU A 103 22.69 22.00 -7.18
C LEU A 103 23.82 22.78 -7.86
N PRO A 104 24.91 23.09 -7.12
CA PRO A 104 26.08 23.77 -7.69
C PRO A 104 26.69 22.97 -8.86
N ALA A 105 27.07 23.67 -9.93
CA ALA A 105 27.65 23.06 -11.14
C ALA A 105 28.89 22.16 -10.86
N GLN A 106 29.61 22.40 -9.78
CA GLN A 106 30.75 21.61 -9.34
C GLN A 106 30.37 20.15 -9.01
N MET A 107 29.15 19.89 -8.54
CA MET A 107 28.68 18.54 -8.25
C MET A 107 28.44 17.70 -9.51
N PHE A 108 28.12 18.33 -10.63
CA PHE A 108 27.94 17.67 -11.92
C PHE A 108 29.27 17.30 -12.59
N GLN A 109 30.38 17.94 -12.17
CA GLN A 109 31.72 17.63 -12.70
C GLN A 109 32.38 16.45 -11.99
N VAL A 110 32.03 16.18 -10.74
CA VAL A 110 32.65 15.12 -9.92
C VAL A 110 31.88 13.78 -10.04
N ASN A 111 30.58 13.82 -10.27
CA ASN A 111 29.76 12.62 -10.40
C ASN A 111 29.22 12.48 -11.83
N SER A 112 29.25 11.28 -12.39
CA SER A 112 28.65 11.05 -13.69
C SER A 112 27.15 11.36 -13.66
N THR A 113 26.64 11.99 -14.71
CA THR A 113 25.21 12.35 -14.83
C THR A 113 24.31 11.14 -14.61
N SER A 114 24.76 9.95 -15.04
CA SER A 114 24.05 8.68 -14.87
C SER A 114 23.99 8.19 -13.42
N GLU A 115 25.02 8.43 -12.61
CA GLU A 115 24.98 8.09 -11.16
C GLU A 115 24.05 9.00 -10.38
N MET A 116 24.02 10.26 -10.74
CA MET A 116 23.14 11.26 -10.13
C MET A 116 21.68 10.97 -10.45
N GLU A 117 21.37 10.66 -11.71
CA GLU A 117 20.05 10.24 -12.18
C GLU A 117 19.60 8.95 -11.48
N ALA A 118 20.46 7.95 -11.37
CA ALA A 118 20.18 6.70 -10.67
C ALA A 118 19.91 6.94 -9.17
N LYS A 119 20.66 7.81 -8.50
CA LYS A 119 20.43 8.19 -7.10
C LYS A 119 19.10 8.90 -6.90
N VAL A 120 18.76 9.85 -7.76
CA VAL A 120 17.47 10.57 -7.68
C VAL A 120 16.30 9.62 -7.94
N ASN A 121 16.42 8.77 -8.96
CA ASN A 121 15.40 7.76 -9.27
C ASN A 121 15.22 6.76 -8.13
N SER A 122 16.27 6.29 -7.49
CA SER A 122 16.18 5.37 -6.36
C SER A 122 15.50 6.02 -5.16
N ILE A 123 15.80 7.28 -4.86
CA ILE A 123 15.15 8.03 -3.78
C ILE A 123 13.67 8.25 -4.07
N ASN A 124 13.33 8.59 -5.30
CA ASN A 124 11.94 8.76 -5.72
C ASN A 124 11.15 7.45 -5.62
N THR A 125 11.69 6.35 -6.14
CA THR A 125 11.06 5.03 -6.08
C THR A 125 10.75 4.62 -4.64
N VAL A 126 11.70 4.84 -3.71
CA VAL A 126 11.49 4.53 -2.29
C VAL A 126 10.42 5.42 -1.67
N LYS A 127 10.42 6.73 -1.97
CA LYS A 127 9.42 7.67 -1.43
C LYS A 127 8.01 7.36 -1.92
N VAL A 128 7.87 7.08 -3.21
CA VAL A 128 6.63 6.69 -3.86
C VAL A 128 6.06 5.41 -3.24
N PHE A 129 6.87 4.37 -3.15
CA PHE A 129 6.47 3.10 -2.54
C PHE A 129 6.02 3.29 -1.08
N LEU A 130 6.78 4.08 -0.30
CA LEU A 130 6.43 4.34 1.10
C LEU A 130 5.11 5.13 1.22
N SER A 131 4.88 6.13 0.36
CA SER A 131 3.66 6.95 0.39
C SER A 131 2.42 6.10 0.13
N ARG A 132 2.46 5.24 -0.90
CA ARG A 132 1.39 4.32 -1.23
C ARG A 132 1.11 3.33 -0.10
N GLN A 133 2.15 2.68 0.40
CA GLN A 133 2.03 1.68 1.46
C GLN A 133 1.49 2.28 2.76
N ILE A 134 1.91 3.50 3.09
CA ILE A 134 1.44 4.19 4.29
C ILE A 134 -0.06 4.52 4.18
N LEU A 135 -0.50 5.09 3.06
CA LEU A 135 -1.91 5.41 2.85
C LEU A 135 -2.78 4.16 2.91
N THR A 136 -2.41 3.12 2.18
CA THR A 136 -3.15 1.85 2.19
C THR A 136 -3.23 1.29 3.62
N ASN A 137 -2.12 1.22 4.35
CA ASN A 137 -2.11 0.70 5.71
C ASN A 137 -2.97 1.54 6.69
N ILE A 138 -3.00 2.86 6.53
CA ILE A 138 -3.85 3.74 7.37
C ILE A 138 -5.33 3.42 7.14
N PHE A 139 -5.75 3.26 5.88
CA PHE A 139 -7.13 2.96 5.56
C PHE A 139 -7.51 1.51 5.89
N ASP A 140 -6.60 0.56 5.75
CA ASP A 140 -6.83 -0.83 6.18
C ASP A 140 -6.91 -0.94 7.71
N ALA A 141 -6.19 -0.11 8.45
CA ALA A 141 -6.30 -0.04 9.91
C ALA A 141 -7.68 0.41 10.40
N THR A 142 -8.51 1.05 9.55
CA THR A 142 -9.92 1.34 9.88
C THR A 142 -10.74 0.07 10.11
N GLY A 143 -10.31 -1.06 9.55
CA GLY A 143 -10.90 -2.37 9.82
C GLY A 143 -10.89 -2.72 11.30
N ILE A 144 -9.86 -2.33 12.05
CA ILE A 144 -9.80 -2.56 13.49
C ILE A 144 -10.96 -1.87 14.21
N LEU A 145 -11.29 -0.62 13.80
CA LEU A 145 -12.40 0.14 14.37
C LEU A 145 -13.77 -0.52 14.13
N VAL A 146 -13.91 -1.27 13.05
CA VAL A 146 -15.15 -1.95 12.70
C VAL A 146 -15.20 -3.36 13.30
N PHE A 147 -14.14 -4.15 13.15
CA PHE A 147 -14.12 -5.55 13.56
C PHE A 147 -14.01 -5.75 15.08
N VAL A 148 -13.24 -4.91 15.79
CA VAL A 148 -13.05 -5.09 17.24
C VAL A 148 -14.36 -4.94 18.03
N PRO A 149 -15.20 -3.89 17.82
CA PRO A 149 -16.48 -3.79 18.49
C PRO A 149 -17.42 -4.98 18.21
N VAL A 150 -17.44 -5.47 16.97
CA VAL A 150 -18.24 -6.63 16.58
C VAL A 150 -17.77 -7.89 17.30
N LEU A 151 -16.45 -8.13 17.36
CA LEU A 151 -15.89 -9.28 18.07
C LEU A 151 -16.17 -9.22 19.58
N ILE A 152 -16.08 -8.04 20.19
CA ILE A 152 -16.41 -7.86 21.62
C ILE A 152 -17.90 -8.18 21.87
N GLY A 153 -18.79 -7.76 20.96
CA GLY A 153 -20.21 -8.05 21.04
C GLY A 153 -20.56 -9.54 20.93
N TYR A 154 -19.77 -10.30 20.16
CA TYR A 154 -19.94 -11.76 20.05
C TYR A 154 -19.32 -12.53 21.22
N SER A 155 -18.07 -12.24 21.54
CA SER A 155 -17.34 -12.87 22.64
C SER A 155 -16.10 -12.07 23.03
N PRO A 156 -16.07 -11.50 24.25
CA PRO A 156 -14.91 -10.77 24.74
C PRO A 156 -13.63 -11.62 24.79
N ILE A 157 -13.76 -12.92 25.03
CA ILE A 157 -12.62 -13.85 25.09
C ILE A 157 -11.99 -14.00 23.70
N LEU A 158 -12.82 -14.19 22.66
CA LEU A 158 -12.33 -14.26 21.27
C LEU A 158 -11.70 -12.94 20.82
N ALA A 159 -12.27 -11.81 21.21
CA ALA A 159 -11.72 -10.49 20.92
C ALA A 159 -10.32 -10.35 21.55
N LEU A 160 -10.13 -10.78 22.79
CA LEU A 160 -8.83 -10.74 23.47
C LEU A 160 -7.80 -11.62 22.76
N VAL A 161 -8.16 -12.83 22.35
CA VAL A 161 -7.27 -13.72 21.59
C VAL A 161 -6.84 -13.06 20.26
N VAL A 162 -7.78 -12.53 19.48
CA VAL A 162 -7.48 -11.89 18.19
C VAL A 162 -6.58 -10.67 18.39
N ILE A 163 -6.86 -9.82 19.37
CA ILE A 163 -6.04 -8.65 19.68
C ILE A 163 -4.62 -9.07 20.08
N SER A 164 -4.47 -10.11 20.92
CA SER A 164 -3.18 -10.61 21.33
C SER A 164 -2.34 -11.10 20.14
N PHE A 165 -2.94 -11.88 19.24
CA PHE A 165 -2.27 -12.32 18.01
C PHE A 165 -1.92 -11.15 17.09
N SER A 166 -2.80 -10.16 16.98
CA SER A 166 -2.53 -8.95 16.17
C SER A 166 -1.36 -8.14 16.71
N ILE A 167 -1.20 -8.05 18.03
CA ILE A 167 -0.06 -7.39 18.66
C ILE A 167 1.23 -8.18 18.37
N ILE A 168 1.20 -9.51 18.50
CA ILE A 168 2.35 -10.36 18.18
C ILE A 168 2.76 -10.19 16.72
N GLN A 169 1.79 -10.22 15.79
CA GLN A 169 2.03 -9.99 14.38
C GLN A 169 2.67 -8.62 14.14
N GLY A 170 2.16 -7.56 14.76
CA GLY A 170 2.72 -6.22 14.66
C GLY A 170 4.18 -6.14 15.15
N ILE A 171 4.52 -6.85 16.23
CA ILE A 171 5.91 -6.93 16.71
C ILE A 171 6.81 -7.65 15.70
N VAL A 172 6.35 -8.77 15.13
CA VAL A 172 7.08 -9.52 14.11
C VAL A 172 7.32 -8.64 12.87
N ASP A 173 6.31 -7.88 12.44
CA ASP A 173 6.42 -6.97 11.30
C ASP A 173 7.43 -5.84 11.56
N LEU A 174 7.44 -5.28 12.77
CA LEU A 174 8.41 -4.25 13.15
C LEU A 174 9.86 -4.76 13.14
N ILE A 175 10.08 -5.99 13.62
CA ILE A 175 11.40 -6.63 13.59
C ILE A 175 11.82 -6.94 12.15
N SER A 176 10.89 -7.47 11.35
CA SER A 176 11.13 -7.85 9.96
C SER A 176 11.42 -6.63 9.06
N LYS A 177 10.81 -5.49 9.30
CA LYS A 177 11.02 -4.25 8.53
C LYS A 177 12.50 -3.84 8.47
N LYS A 178 13.23 -3.92 9.58
CA LYS A 178 14.66 -3.58 9.63
C LYS A 178 15.49 -4.50 8.72
N LYS A 179 15.18 -5.79 8.72
CA LYS A 179 15.88 -6.80 7.90
C LYS A 179 15.52 -6.66 6.41
N VAL A 180 14.24 -6.45 6.11
CA VAL A 180 13.76 -6.22 4.75
C VAL A 180 14.38 -4.95 4.16
N GLN A 181 14.48 -3.88 4.92
CA GLN A 181 15.07 -2.62 4.46
C GLN A 181 16.56 -2.76 4.13
N SER A 182 17.33 -3.51 4.93
CA SER A 182 18.74 -3.77 4.63
C SER A 182 18.91 -4.66 3.38
N LEU A 183 18.06 -5.69 3.21
CA LEU A 183 18.07 -6.52 2.00
C LEU A 183 17.64 -5.73 0.76
N SER A 184 16.62 -4.89 0.88
CA SER A 184 16.13 -4.05 -0.23
C SER A 184 17.20 -3.07 -0.71
N SER A 185 17.99 -2.48 0.20
CA SER A 185 19.12 -1.62 -0.17
C SER A 185 20.23 -2.40 -0.90
N SER A 186 20.51 -3.64 -0.47
CA SER A 186 21.49 -4.51 -1.14
C SER A 186 21.03 -4.93 -2.53
N VAL A 187 19.75 -5.27 -2.69
CA VAL A 187 19.13 -5.58 -4.00
C VAL A 187 19.14 -4.35 -4.89
N GLY A 188 18.84 -3.17 -4.35
CA GLY A 188 18.93 -1.90 -5.08
C GLY A 188 20.33 -1.62 -5.62
N ALA A 189 21.35 -1.80 -4.78
CA ALA A 189 22.74 -1.64 -5.19
C ALA A 189 23.16 -2.64 -6.27
N ALA A 190 22.79 -3.92 -6.13
CA ALA A 190 23.08 -4.95 -7.13
C ALA A 190 22.37 -4.68 -8.46
N ASN A 191 21.11 -4.19 -8.41
CA ASN A 191 20.37 -3.83 -9.63
C ASN A 191 20.98 -2.59 -10.32
N SER A 192 21.43 -1.60 -9.57
CA SER A 192 22.14 -0.44 -10.11
C SER A 192 23.45 -0.85 -10.80
N SER A 193 24.23 -1.74 -10.18
CA SER A 193 25.46 -2.29 -10.77
C SER A 193 25.18 -3.06 -12.06
N ARG A 194 24.14 -3.92 -12.06
CA ARG A 194 23.70 -4.63 -13.27
C ARG A 194 23.29 -3.68 -14.39
N MET A 195 22.57 -2.61 -14.04
CA MET A 195 22.08 -1.63 -15.01
C MET A 195 23.24 -0.81 -15.61
N SER A 196 24.28 -0.53 -14.82
CA SER A 196 25.50 0.11 -15.28
C SER A 196 26.23 -0.76 -16.32
N VAL A 197 26.40 -2.04 -16.04
CA VAL A 197 27.03 -3.00 -16.97
C VAL A 197 26.22 -3.14 -18.28
N LEU A 198 24.88 -3.21 -18.18
CA LEU A 198 24.01 -3.24 -19.35
C LEU A 198 24.16 -1.99 -20.22
N ARG A 199 24.18 -0.79 -19.61
CA ARG A 199 24.38 0.46 -20.35
C ARG A 199 25.76 0.50 -21.04
N GLU A 200 26.78 0.08 -20.35
CA GLU A 200 28.15 0.03 -20.88
C GLU A 200 28.25 -0.96 -22.06
N THR A 201 27.63 -2.13 -21.93
CA THR A 201 27.55 -3.14 -23.00
C THR A 201 26.78 -2.61 -24.21
N ILE A 202 25.65 -1.95 -24.01
CA ILE A 202 24.84 -1.37 -25.08
C ILE A 202 25.58 -0.20 -25.76
N SER A 203 26.25 0.66 -24.97
CA SER A 203 27.03 1.79 -25.53
C SER A 203 28.26 1.30 -26.31
N GLY A 204 28.84 0.15 -25.91
CA GLY A 204 29.98 -0.47 -26.58
C GLY A 204 29.64 -1.59 -27.56
N ILE A 205 28.37 -1.69 -27.99
CA ILE A 205 27.86 -2.85 -28.77
C ILE A 205 28.63 -3.07 -30.07
N ASP A 206 29.09 -1.98 -30.71
CA ASP A 206 29.88 -2.07 -31.94
C ASP A 206 31.26 -2.70 -31.70
N THR A 207 31.87 -2.38 -30.54
CA THR A 207 33.14 -3.00 -30.13
C THR A 207 32.95 -4.46 -29.74
N VAL A 208 31.87 -4.78 -29.03
CA VAL A 208 31.54 -6.18 -28.66
C VAL A 208 31.28 -7.02 -29.90
N LYS A 209 30.54 -6.48 -30.89
CA LYS A 209 30.26 -7.20 -32.15
C LYS A 209 31.50 -7.35 -33.03
N SER A 210 32.40 -6.38 -33.04
CA SER A 210 33.65 -6.47 -33.82
C SER A 210 34.66 -7.46 -33.24
N LEU A 211 34.62 -7.72 -31.94
CA LEU A 211 35.45 -8.71 -31.24
C LEU A 211 34.89 -10.14 -31.30
N SER A 212 33.60 -10.32 -31.67
CA SER A 212 32.93 -11.62 -31.76
C SER A 212 32.90 -12.19 -33.18
N GLN A 213 33.46 -11.48 -34.17
CA GLN A 213 33.75 -11.94 -35.52
C GLN A 213 35.19 -12.37 -35.66
#